data_7e2be20b9238364c322ac89dbffbe8f9
#
_entry.id   7e2be20b9238364c322ac89dbffbe8f9
#
_cell.length_a   1.000
_cell.length_b   1.000
_cell.length_c   1.000
_cell.angle_alpha   90.00
_cell.angle_beta   90.00
_cell.angle_gamma   90.00
#
_symmetry.space_group_name_H-M   'P 1'
#
loop_
_entity.id
_entity.type
_entity.pdbx_description
1 polymer ?
#
loop_
_entity_poly.entity_id
_entity_poly.type
_entity_poly.pdbx_seq_one_letter_code
_entity_poly.pdbx_strand_id
1 'polypeptide(L)'
;MITINDLKKQILLQGMEDSEYEKLASILEYRSYKKNVTLFNEGDLSEGIFMIKKGRIKISKAIAGGRKRTIVIFSDGNFFGDLSALEKRPHSASATALTDAEVVLLRCLEFECFLKDDVALLVKILRRLALIASKNLRQMNEKFLRLGESF
;
A
#
# COMPACT_ATOMS: atom_id res chain seq x y z
N MET A 1 4.49 18.27 0.71
CA MET A 1 5.81 18.05 0.09
C MET A 1 6.38 16.72 0.56
N ILE A 2 6.99 15.97 -0.34
CA ILE A 2 7.56 14.66 -0.04
C ILE A 2 9.04 14.83 0.24
N THR A 3 9.51 14.41 1.42
CA THR A 3 10.93 14.47 1.79
C THR A 3 11.55 13.07 1.76
N ILE A 4 12.88 13.02 1.66
CA ILE A 4 13.62 11.75 1.72
C ILE A 4 13.37 11.07 3.07
N ASN A 5 13.31 11.84 4.17
CA ASN A 5 13.04 11.28 5.50
C ASN A 5 11.65 10.61 5.58
N ASP A 6 10.66 11.18 4.91
CA ASP A 6 9.34 10.56 4.82
C ASP A 6 9.40 9.20 4.14
N LEU A 7 10.17 9.09 3.06
CA LEU A 7 10.31 7.87 2.29
C LEU A 7 11.13 6.79 3.02
N LYS A 8 12.13 7.19 3.78
CA LYS A 8 12.93 6.25 4.60
C LYS A 8 12.11 5.55 5.68
N LYS A 9 10.99 6.11 6.07
CA LYS A 9 10.07 5.53 7.06
C LYS A 9 9.10 4.54 6.45
N GLN A 10 9.02 4.45 5.13
CA GLN A 10 8.10 3.54 4.45
C GLN A 10 8.66 2.13 4.43
N ILE A 11 7.85 1.16 4.87
CA ILE A 11 8.26 -0.25 4.93
C ILE A 11 8.59 -0.79 3.53
N LEU A 12 7.89 -0.31 2.52
CA LEU A 12 8.10 -0.72 1.13
C LEU A 12 9.44 -0.22 0.57
N LEU A 13 9.94 0.91 1.05
CA LEU A 13 11.07 1.60 0.47
C LEU A 13 12.36 1.47 1.29
N GLN A 14 12.50 0.40 2.06
CA GLN A 14 13.71 0.17 2.85
C GLN A 14 14.89 -0.27 1.98
N GLY A 15 16.10 0.13 2.38
CA GLY A 15 17.34 -0.35 1.75
C GLY A 15 17.70 0.30 0.42
N MET A 16 17.24 1.52 0.19
CA MET A 16 17.55 2.26 -1.03
C MET A 16 18.66 3.29 -0.81
N GLU A 17 19.32 3.67 -1.90
CA GLU A 17 20.30 4.75 -1.91
C GLU A 17 19.61 6.11 -1.88
N ASP A 18 20.32 7.17 -1.41
CA ASP A 18 19.75 8.51 -1.34
C ASP A 18 19.29 9.02 -2.72
N SER A 19 20.05 8.71 -3.78
CA SER A 19 19.68 9.06 -5.15
C SER A 19 18.36 8.41 -5.58
N GLU A 20 18.10 7.20 -5.10
CA GLU A 20 16.86 6.49 -5.39
C GLU A 20 15.68 7.12 -4.66
N TYR A 21 15.87 7.52 -3.39
CA TYR A 21 14.83 8.27 -2.66
C TYR A 21 14.54 9.62 -3.31
N GLU A 22 15.56 10.33 -3.78
CA GLU A 22 15.37 11.59 -4.50
C GLU A 22 14.54 11.39 -5.77
N LYS A 23 14.83 10.36 -6.53
CA LYS A 23 14.07 10.01 -7.72
C LYS A 23 12.61 9.69 -7.38
N LEU A 24 12.38 8.87 -6.36
CA LEU A 24 11.03 8.54 -5.90
C LEU A 24 10.27 9.78 -5.43
N ALA A 25 10.93 10.67 -4.68
CA ALA A 25 10.30 11.91 -4.23
C ALA A 25 9.82 12.78 -5.39
N SER A 26 10.50 12.71 -6.53
CA SER A 26 10.13 13.50 -7.71
C SER A 26 8.93 12.94 -8.49
N ILE A 27 8.63 11.65 -8.35
CA ILE A 27 7.57 10.99 -9.12
C ILE A 27 6.36 10.58 -8.29
N LEU A 28 6.51 10.48 -6.96
CA LEU A 28 5.40 10.13 -6.08
C LEU A 28 4.43 11.32 -5.96
N GLU A 29 3.13 11.00 -5.91
CA GLU A 29 2.10 12.01 -5.73
C GLU A 29 1.69 12.09 -4.27
N TYR A 30 1.76 13.27 -3.69
CA TYR A 30 1.28 13.53 -2.33
C TYR A 30 -0.21 13.83 -2.34
N ARG A 31 -0.94 13.20 -1.40
CA ARG A 31 -2.37 13.47 -1.18
C ARG A 31 -2.66 13.54 0.32
N SER A 32 -3.59 14.41 0.69
CA SER A 32 -4.12 14.46 2.05
C SER A 32 -5.64 14.19 2.03
N TYR A 33 -6.11 13.53 3.08
CA TYR A 33 -7.52 13.16 3.22
C TYR A 33 -7.97 13.53 4.63
N LYS A 34 -9.15 14.10 4.72
CA LYS A 34 -9.78 14.33 6.02
C LYS A 34 -10.38 13.05 6.58
N LYS A 35 -10.52 13.00 7.89
CA LYS A 35 -11.20 11.88 8.58
C LYS A 35 -12.52 11.55 7.89
N ASN A 36 -12.78 10.27 7.73
CA ASN A 36 -13.99 9.67 7.12
C ASN A 36 -14.08 9.80 5.59
N VAL A 37 -13.10 10.42 4.93
CA VAL A 37 -13.07 10.47 3.47
C VAL A 37 -12.62 9.11 2.92
N THR A 38 -13.31 8.67 1.87
CA THR A 38 -12.97 7.42 1.16
C THR A 38 -11.91 7.70 0.10
N LEU A 39 -10.80 6.96 0.15
CA LEU A 39 -9.73 7.06 -0.84
C LEU A 39 -10.13 6.36 -2.13
N PHE A 40 -10.70 5.17 -2.01
CA PHE A 40 -11.27 4.43 -3.14
C PHE A 40 -12.29 3.43 -2.63
N ASN A 41 -13.21 3.04 -3.50
CA ASN A 41 -14.22 2.03 -3.22
C ASN A 41 -13.83 0.70 -3.85
N GLU A 42 -14.34 -0.37 -3.27
CA GLU A 42 -14.30 -1.70 -3.89
C GLU A 42 -14.87 -1.62 -5.31
N GLY A 43 -14.16 -2.15 -6.29
CA GLY A 43 -14.53 -2.10 -7.69
C GLY A 43 -13.96 -0.92 -8.48
N ASP A 44 -13.42 0.11 -7.81
CA ASP A 44 -12.77 1.22 -8.49
C ASP A 44 -11.48 0.77 -9.17
N LEU A 45 -11.14 1.39 -10.30
CA LEU A 45 -9.87 1.14 -10.97
C LEU A 45 -8.71 1.58 -10.07
N SER A 46 -7.64 0.76 -10.03
CA SER A 46 -6.47 1.08 -9.24
C SER A 46 -5.70 2.25 -9.86
N GLU A 47 -5.37 3.23 -9.03
CA GLU A 47 -4.48 4.32 -9.41
C GLU A 47 -3.00 3.99 -9.17
N GLY A 48 -2.72 3.01 -8.30
CA GLY A 48 -1.37 2.64 -7.94
C GLY A 48 -1.25 2.14 -6.50
N ILE A 49 -0.04 2.22 -5.96
CA ILE A 49 0.28 1.79 -4.59
C ILE A 49 0.28 3.00 -3.66
N PHE A 50 -0.51 2.93 -2.59
CA PHE A 50 -0.60 3.97 -1.57
C PHE A 50 0.33 3.66 -0.40
N MET A 51 1.14 4.63 -0.01
CA MET A 51 2.01 4.53 1.18
C MET A 51 1.60 5.60 2.18
N ILE A 52 1.43 5.23 3.44
CA ILE A 52 0.94 6.14 4.47
C ILE A 52 2.11 6.92 5.09
N LYS A 53 2.11 8.24 4.91
CA LYS A 53 3.04 9.13 5.58
C LYS A 53 2.59 9.37 7.02
N LYS A 54 1.30 9.63 7.22
CA LYS A 54 0.71 9.91 8.54
C LYS A 54 -0.76 9.56 8.54
N GLY A 55 -1.22 8.95 9.62
CA GLY A 55 -2.64 8.66 9.85
C GLY A 55 -2.97 7.18 9.80
N ARG A 56 -4.26 6.89 9.83
CA ARG A 56 -4.78 5.52 9.87
C ARG A 56 -5.81 5.34 8.76
N ILE A 57 -5.67 4.26 8.02
CA ILE A 57 -6.55 3.91 6.90
C ILE A 57 -7.21 2.56 7.18
N LYS A 58 -8.52 2.55 7.10
CA LYS A 58 -9.33 1.34 7.27
C LYS A 58 -9.57 0.70 5.90
N ILE A 59 -9.26 -0.58 5.78
CA ILE A 59 -9.58 -1.39 4.62
C ILE A 59 -10.80 -2.23 4.97
N SER A 60 -11.85 -2.15 4.15
CA SER A 60 -13.11 -2.83 4.39
C SER A 60 -13.65 -3.48 3.13
N LYS A 61 -14.47 -4.51 3.31
CA LYS A 61 -15.10 -5.25 2.22
C LYS A 61 -16.60 -5.37 2.47
N ALA A 62 -17.39 -5.26 1.39
CA ALA A 62 -18.81 -5.46 1.45
C ALA A 62 -19.14 -6.92 1.80
N ILE A 63 -20.10 -7.11 2.70
CA ILE A 63 -20.65 -8.41 3.06
C ILE A 63 -22.17 -8.39 2.83
N ALA A 64 -22.81 -9.55 3.00
CA ALA A 64 -24.25 -9.68 2.84
C ALA A 64 -25.02 -8.68 3.71
N GLY A 65 -26.14 -8.15 3.20
CA GLY A 65 -26.98 -7.19 3.89
C GLY A 65 -26.54 -5.72 3.76
N GLY A 66 -25.65 -5.41 2.82
CA GLY A 66 -25.19 -4.04 2.56
C GLY A 66 -24.21 -3.49 3.59
N ARG A 67 -23.75 -4.32 4.52
CA ARG A 67 -22.77 -3.93 5.54
C ARG A 67 -21.35 -4.08 5.01
N LYS A 68 -20.41 -3.37 5.64
CA LYS A 68 -18.97 -3.50 5.36
C LYS A 68 -18.26 -4.11 6.56
N ARG A 69 -17.34 -5.02 6.29
CA ARG A 69 -16.50 -5.63 7.32
C ARG A 69 -15.09 -5.06 7.22
N THR A 70 -14.55 -4.59 8.33
CA THR A 70 -13.17 -4.15 8.39
C THR A 70 -12.24 -5.35 8.31
N ILE A 71 -11.33 -5.34 7.34
CA ILE A 71 -10.33 -6.39 7.14
C ILE A 71 -9.08 -6.07 7.94
N VAL A 72 -8.57 -4.84 7.81
CA VAL A 72 -7.31 -4.40 8.41
C VAL A 72 -7.31 -2.88 8.55
N ILE A 73 -6.53 -2.38 9.51
CA ILE A 73 -6.25 -0.94 9.66
C ILE A 73 -4.75 -0.76 9.50
N PHE A 74 -4.37 0.05 8.52
CA PHE A 74 -2.98 0.43 8.28
C PHE A 74 -2.67 1.79 8.90
N SER A 75 -1.41 2.01 9.24
CA SER A 75 -0.94 3.25 9.86
C SER A 75 0.38 3.72 9.23
N ASP A 76 1.02 4.72 9.84
CA ASP A 76 2.26 5.33 9.35
C ASP A 76 3.28 4.27 8.91
N GLY A 77 3.81 4.42 7.70
CA GLY A 77 4.81 3.54 7.13
C GLY A 77 4.27 2.32 6.40
N ASN A 78 3.01 1.98 6.56
CA ASN A 78 2.37 0.87 5.84
C ASN A 78 1.97 1.29 4.41
N PHE A 79 1.70 0.29 3.57
CA PHE A 79 1.22 0.50 2.20
C PHE A 79 0.03 -0.42 1.91
N PHE A 80 -0.75 -0.05 0.92
CA PHE A 80 -1.92 -0.83 0.48
C PHE A 80 -2.22 -0.55 -0.99
N GLY A 81 -3.12 -1.36 -1.57
CA GLY A 81 -3.48 -1.24 -2.98
C GLY A 81 -2.46 -1.86 -3.93
N ASP A 82 -1.44 -2.53 -3.40
CA ASP A 82 -0.35 -3.13 -4.15
C ASP A 82 -0.80 -4.27 -5.07
N LEU A 83 -1.66 -5.16 -4.58
CA LEU A 83 -2.11 -6.32 -5.38
C LEU A 83 -2.93 -5.88 -6.59
N SER A 84 -3.86 -4.95 -6.41
CA SER A 84 -4.66 -4.42 -7.51
C SER A 84 -3.80 -3.70 -8.55
N ALA A 85 -2.79 -2.96 -8.08
CA ALA A 85 -1.87 -2.26 -8.97
C ALA A 85 -1.01 -3.22 -9.79
N LEU A 86 -0.44 -4.25 -9.14
CA LEU A 86 0.39 -5.25 -9.80
C LEU A 86 -0.39 -6.12 -10.77
N GLU A 87 -1.59 -6.53 -10.39
CA GLU A 87 -2.44 -7.40 -11.20
C GLU A 87 -3.27 -6.63 -12.23
N LYS A 88 -3.20 -5.31 -12.21
CA LYS A 88 -3.96 -4.42 -13.12
C LYS A 88 -5.46 -4.72 -13.10
N ARG A 89 -6.01 -4.87 -11.91
CA ARG A 89 -7.44 -5.14 -11.70
C ARG A 89 -8.06 -4.13 -10.75
N PRO A 90 -9.41 -4.04 -10.72
CA PRO A 90 -10.10 -3.17 -9.77
C PRO A 90 -9.78 -3.54 -8.32
N HIS A 91 -9.93 -2.58 -7.43
CA HIS A 91 -9.74 -2.81 -5.99
C HIS A 91 -10.71 -3.85 -5.46
N SER A 92 -10.21 -4.79 -4.68
CA SER A 92 -11.01 -5.85 -4.04
C SER A 92 -11.60 -5.43 -2.70
N ALA A 93 -11.28 -4.22 -2.24
CA ALA A 93 -11.74 -3.67 -0.97
C ALA A 93 -11.80 -2.14 -1.05
N SER A 94 -12.45 -1.51 -0.08
CA SER A 94 -12.51 -0.05 0.04
C SER A 94 -11.50 0.45 1.06
N ALA A 95 -11.01 1.69 0.88
CA ALA A 95 -10.09 2.34 1.80
C ALA A 95 -10.69 3.66 2.28
N THR A 96 -10.74 3.86 3.60
CA THR A 96 -11.33 5.04 4.24
C THR A 96 -10.40 5.57 5.31
N ALA A 97 -10.22 6.89 5.35
CA ALA A 97 -9.42 7.53 6.37
C ALA A 97 -10.13 7.51 7.73
N LEU A 98 -9.53 6.83 8.70
CA LEU A 98 -10.03 6.82 10.09
C LEU A 98 -9.68 8.08 10.85
N THR A 99 -8.59 8.71 10.46
CA THR A 99 -8.09 9.99 10.96
C THR A 99 -7.78 10.86 9.75
N ASP A 100 -7.48 12.13 9.97
CA ASP A 100 -6.83 12.91 8.93
C ASP A 100 -5.56 12.15 8.52
N ALA A 101 -5.31 12.03 7.24
CA ALA A 101 -4.25 11.19 6.72
C ALA A 101 -3.50 11.86 5.57
N GLU A 102 -2.20 11.57 5.50
CA GLU A 102 -1.33 11.97 4.40
C GLU A 102 -0.74 10.72 3.79
N VAL A 103 -0.83 10.61 2.48
CA VAL A 103 -0.32 9.46 1.73
C VAL A 103 0.55 9.92 0.57
N VAL A 104 1.44 9.04 0.13
CA VAL A 104 2.15 9.19 -1.13
C VAL A 104 1.75 8.04 -2.03
N LEU A 105 1.50 8.36 -3.30
CA LEU A 105 0.99 7.40 -4.28
C LEU A 105 2.04 7.14 -5.35
N LEU A 106 2.41 5.88 -5.53
CA LEU A 106 3.17 5.42 -6.67
C LEU A 106 2.16 4.98 -7.74
N ARG A 107 1.95 5.84 -8.73
CA ARG A 107 0.95 5.60 -9.77
C ARG A 107 1.36 4.43 -10.66
N CYS A 108 0.36 3.71 -11.18
CA CYS A 108 0.60 2.58 -12.09
C CYS A 108 1.44 3.00 -13.30
N LEU A 109 1.23 4.21 -13.81
CA LEU A 109 1.98 4.71 -14.97
C LEU A 109 3.48 4.84 -14.66
N GLU A 110 3.84 5.41 -13.51
CA GLU A 110 5.22 5.56 -13.07
C GLU A 110 5.87 4.20 -12.81
N PHE A 111 5.10 3.26 -12.27
CA PHE A 111 5.59 1.89 -12.06
C PHE A 111 6.01 1.25 -13.37
N GLU A 112 5.24 1.43 -14.44
CA GLU A 112 5.58 0.93 -15.76
C GLU A 112 6.76 1.68 -16.38
N CYS A 113 6.92 2.98 -16.09
CA CYS A 113 8.06 3.75 -16.54
C CYS A 113 9.39 3.18 -16.01
N PHE A 114 9.42 2.62 -14.80
CA PHE A 114 10.62 1.99 -14.26
C PHE A 114 11.10 0.81 -15.11
N LEU A 115 10.22 0.12 -15.81
CA LEU A 115 10.62 -0.95 -16.73
C LEU A 115 11.54 -0.44 -17.84
N LYS A 116 11.42 0.83 -18.20
CA LYS A 116 12.20 1.45 -19.26
C LYS A 116 13.40 2.24 -18.73
N ASP A 117 13.21 2.97 -17.63
CA ASP A 117 14.17 3.98 -17.18
C ASP A 117 15.09 3.52 -16.05
N ASP A 118 14.59 2.72 -15.11
CA ASP A 118 15.35 2.31 -13.93
C ASP A 118 14.93 0.93 -13.43
N VAL A 119 15.39 -0.08 -14.12
CA VAL A 119 15.11 -1.48 -13.78
C VAL A 119 15.66 -1.85 -12.40
N ALA A 120 16.81 -1.29 -12.02
CA ALA A 120 17.42 -1.58 -10.73
C ALA A 120 16.54 -1.13 -9.57
N LEU A 121 15.96 0.06 -9.66
CA LEU A 121 15.03 0.57 -8.65
C LEU A 121 13.74 -0.26 -8.61
N LEU A 122 13.22 -0.61 -9.78
CA LEU A 122 12.04 -1.48 -9.88
C LEU A 122 12.27 -2.82 -9.20
N VAL A 123 13.44 -3.45 -9.44
CA VAL A 123 13.80 -4.74 -8.81
C VAL A 123 13.82 -4.60 -7.29
N LYS A 124 14.38 -3.52 -6.75
CA LYS A 124 14.38 -3.27 -5.30
C LYS A 124 12.97 -3.18 -4.72
N ILE A 125 12.08 -2.46 -5.38
CA ILE A 125 10.68 -2.32 -4.94
C ILE A 125 9.97 -3.68 -5.00
N LEU A 126 10.09 -4.40 -6.11
CA LEU A 126 9.46 -5.71 -6.28
C LEU A 126 9.99 -6.73 -5.25
N ARG A 127 11.30 -6.69 -4.97
CA ARG A 127 11.89 -7.55 -3.96
C ARG A 127 11.32 -7.25 -2.57
N ARG A 128 11.16 -5.97 -2.22
CA ARG A 128 10.53 -5.58 -0.96
C ARG A 128 9.09 -6.08 -0.87
N LEU A 129 8.32 -5.90 -1.94
CA LEU A 129 6.94 -6.42 -2.02
C LEU A 129 6.90 -7.92 -1.78
N ALA A 130 7.78 -8.68 -2.45
CA ALA A 130 7.83 -10.13 -2.30
C ALA A 130 8.20 -10.56 -0.88
N LEU A 131 9.18 -9.91 -0.25
CA LEU A 131 9.60 -10.21 1.11
C LEU A 131 8.48 -9.93 2.13
N ILE A 132 7.78 -8.81 1.97
CA ILE A 132 6.68 -8.43 2.84
C ILE A 132 5.50 -9.39 2.65
N ALA A 133 5.16 -9.73 1.41
CA ALA A 133 4.10 -10.70 1.10
C ALA A 133 4.42 -12.08 1.69
N SER A 134 5.67 -12.52 1.60
CA SER A 134 6.12 -13.80 2.17
C SER A 134 5.96 -13.81 3.69
N LYS A 135 6.34 -12.74 4.37
CA LYS A 135 6.18 -12.60 5.82
C LYS A 135 4.70 -12.65 6.21
N ASN A 136 3.86 -11.91 5.49
CA ASN A 136 2.42 -11.88 5.75
C ASN A 136 1.78 -13.26 5.56
N LEU A 137 2.20 -13.98 4.53
CA LEU A 137 1.70 -15.34 4.26
C LEU A 137 2.09 -16.30 5.39
N ARG A 138 3.32 -16.24 5.89
CA ARG A 138 3.74 -17.07 7.03
C ARG A 138 2.91 -16.78 8.27
N GLN A 139 2.64 -15.51 8.56
CA GLN A 139 1.81 -15.12 9.70
C GLN A 139 0.38 -15.63 9.57
N MET A 140 -0.18 -15.58 8.37
CA MET A 140 -1.51 -16.13 8.09
C MET A 140 -1.53 -17.65 8.28
N ASN A 141 -0.51 -18.36 7.79
CA ASN A 141 -0.41 -19.79 7.94
C ASN A 141 -0.30 -20.20 9.41
N GLU A 142 0.47 -19.48 10.21
CA GLU A 142 0.60 -19.73 11.66
C GLU A 142 -0.74 -19.53 12.37
N LYS A 143 -1.48 -18.47 12.02
CA LYS A 143 -2.81 -18.25 12.59
C LYS A 143 -3.78 -19.36 12.21
N PHE A 144 -3.73 -19.80 10.97
CA PHE A 144 -4.59 -20.85 10.47
C PHE A 144 -4.33 -22.17 11.18
N LEU A 145 -3.05 -22.52 11.39
CA LEU A 145 -2.65 -23.71 12.13
C LEU A 145 -3.14 -23.66 13.59
N ARG A 146 -3.00 -22.50 14.24
CA ARG A 146 -3.49 -22.32 15.61
C ARG A 146 -5.01 -22.50 15.73
N LEU A 147 -5.77 -22.02 14.75
CA LEU A 147 -7.21 -22.23 14.70
C LEU A 147 -7.55 -23.72 14.56
N GLY A 148 -6.79 -24.47 13.75
CA GLY A 148 -6.94 -25.91 13.60
C GLY A 148 -6.66 -26.67 14.91
N GLU A 149 -5.68 -26.24 15.69
CA GLU A 149 -5.35 -26.82 16.98
C GLU A 149 -6.41 -26.57 18.07
N SER A 150 -7.23 -25.52 17.88
CA SER A 150 -8.30 -25.16 18.83
C SER A 150 -9.52 -26.09 18.74
N PHE A 151 -9.56 -26.93 17.75
CA PHE A 151 -10.62 -27.91 17.52
C PHE A 151 -10.04 -29.31 17.76
#